data_af2535c5c27d71f0addbcf645c2031b3
#
_entry.id   af2535c5c27d71f0addbcf645c2031b3
#
_cell.length_a   1.000
_cell.length_b   1.000
_cell.length_c   1.000
_cell.angle_alpha   90.00
_cell.angle_beta   90.00
_cell.angle_gamma   90.00
#
_symmetry.space_group_name_H-M   'P 1'
#
loop_
_entity.id
_entity.type
_entity.pdbx_description
1 polymer ?
#
loop_
_entity_poly.entity_id
_entity_poly.type
_entity_poly.pdbx_seq_one_letter_code
_entity_poly.pdbx_strand_id
1 'polypeptide(L)'
;MRKAGVPISSVHHVLSGADLAGTLDRVLADGHDMIVVGGGDGTVSYAAGRVAGTNVVLGVLPLGTANDFARTLEIPNNLAEACAAVAEGKVVDIDLGRANGEPFLNVASVGLSVAVTEALSPRLKRYIGPLAYSIATLGAYARHKPFRARLEFPEGDHEPLELEDLLQVAVGNGRHYGGGNTVSPTAGIDDHILDIYAILAGPLREHVSIARLLKDGSFIEHDRVYHLTSRHVRLVTEPQMPVNLDGEIAVTTPADFTIERNAVHVVVPQSSTSALFDGPGTAGGPS
;
A
#
# COMPACT_ATOMS: atom_id res chain seq x y z
N MET A 1 9.53 -22.58 -8.32
CA MET A 1 8.46 -22.70 -9.34
C MET A 1 8.53 -24.05 -10.09
N ARG A 2 9.45 -24.28 -11.05
CA ARG A 2 9.49 -25.56 -11.81
C ARG A 2 9.60 -26.81 -10.92
N LYS A 3 10.40 -26.76 -9.84
CA LYS A 3 10.51 -27.86 -8.85
C LYS A 3 9.23 -28.06 -8.03
N ALA A 4 8.40 -27.04 -7.94
CA ALA A 4 7.09 -27.09 -7.29
C ALA A 4 5.94 -27.43 -8.27
N GLY A 5 6.27 -27.89 -9.49
CA GLY A 5 5.28 -28.38 -10.45
C GLY A 5 4.53 -27.28 -11.24
N VAL A 6 4.86 -25.99 -11.06
CA VAL A 6 4.21 -24.90 -11.78
C VAL A 6 4.73 -24.83 -13.21
N PRO A 7 3.87 -24.97 -14.24
CA PRO A 7 4.26 -24.78 -15.63
C PRO A 7 4.60 -23.30 -15.87
N ILE A 8 5.83 -23.03 -16.31
CA ILE A 8 6.28 -21.68 -16.63
C ILE A 8 6.37 -21.55 -18.15
N SER A 9 5.49 -20.73 -18.73
CA SER A 9 5.45 -20.44 -20.16
C SER A 9 6.56 -19.48 -20.59
N SER A 10 6.80 -18.41 -19.82
CA SER A 10 7.86 -17.43 -20.12
C SER A 10 8.46 -16.87 -18.84
N VAL A 11 9.69 -16.35 -18.93
CA VAL A 11 10.38 -15.64 -17.85
C VAL A 11 10.98 -14.37 -18.42
N HIS A 12 10.66 -13.26 -17.81
CA HIS A 12 11.12 -11.94 -18.23
C HIS A 12 11.99 -11.33 -17.13
N HIS A 13 13.14 -10.82 -17.47
CA HIS A 13 14.01 -10.07 -16.57
C HIS A 13 13.83 -8.58 -16.84
N VAL A 14 13.29 -7.86 -15.87
CA VAL A 14 12.92 -6.45 -15.95
C VAL A 14 13.95 -5.61 -15.23
N LEU A 15 14.49 -4.59 -15.87
CA LEU A 15 15.56 -3.74 -15.34
C LEU A 15 15.08 -2.34 -14.94
N SER A 16 13.91 -1.93 -15.40
CA SER A 16 13.34 -0.59 -15.14
C SER A 16 11.81 -0.63 -15.05
N GLY A 17 11.20 0.43 -14.50
CA GLY A 17 9.75 0.56 -14.47
C GLY A 17 9.13 0.60 -15.88
N ALA A 18 9.80 1.23 -16.86
CA ALA A 18 9.34 1.26 -18.25
C ALA A 18 9.35 -0.14 -18.88
N ASP A 19 10.39 -0.96 -18.59
CA ASP A 19 10.46 -2.34 -19.03
C ASP A 19 9.37 -3.19 -18.38
N LEU A 20 9.05 -2.93 -17.10
CA LEU A 20 7.98 -3.60 -16.38
C LEU A 20 6.64 -3.34 -17.06
N ALA A 21 6.32 -2.08 -17.34
CA ALA A 21 5.09 -1.68 -18.01
C ALA A 21 4.88 -2.41 -19.33
N GLY A 22 5.85 -2.30 -20.24
CA GLY A 22 5.78 -2.92 -21.56
C GLY A 22 5.81 -4.44 -21.52
N THR A 23 6.40 -5.04 -20.47
CA THR A 23 6.41 -6.50 -20.29
C THR A 23 5.05 -6.98 -19.79
N LEU A 24 4.46 -6.31 -18.80
CA LEU A 24 3.13 -6.64 -18.29
C LEU A 24 2.06 -6.51 -19.38
N ASP A 25 2.11 -5.44 -20.19
CA ASP A 25 1.16 -5.25 -21.29
C ASP A 25 1.19 -6.42 -22.28
N ARG A 26 2.38 -6.89 -22.65
CA ARG A 26 2.54 -8.04 -23.54
C ARG A 26 2.03 -9.34 -22.91
N VAL A 27 2.46 -9.61 -21.66
CA VAL A 27 2.08 -10.84 -20.96
C VAL A 27 0.56 -10.91 -20.71
N LEU A 28 -0.08 -9.79 -20.42
CA LEU A 28 -1.54 -9.71 -20.30
C LEU A 28 -2.22 -9.97 -21.65
N ALA A 29 -1.68 -9.43 -22.75
CA ALA A 29 -2.20 -9.66 -24.09
C ALA A 29 -2.05 -11.12 -24.56
N ASP A 30 -1.05 -11.85 -24.04
CA ASP A 30 -0.83 -13.27 -24.33
C ASP A 30 -1.89 -14.20 -23.67
N GLY A 31 -2.72 -13.67 -22.75
CA GLY A 31 -3.87 -14.39 -22.18
C GLY A 31 -3.49 -15.47 -21.15
N HIS A 32 -2.49 -15.22 -20.33
CA HIS A 32 -2.12 -16.14 -19.25
C HIS A 32 -3.08 -16.05 -18.06
N ASP A 33 -3.37 -17.17 -17.41
CA ASP A 33 -4.24 -17.24 -16.22
C ASP A 33 -3.56 -16.70 -14.96
N MET A 34 -2.20 -16.73 -14.92
CA MET A 34 -1.42 -16.28 -13.78
C MET A 34 -0.15 -15.54 -14.21
N ILE A 35 0.12 -14.44 -13.54
CA ILE A 35 1.37 -13.69 -13.64
C ILE A 35 2.07 -13.73 -12.29
N VAL A 36 3.34 -14.18 -12.26
CA VAL A 36 4.14 -14.21 -11.04
C VAL A 36 5.17 -13.07 -11.10
N VAL A 37 5.11 -12.18 -10.12
CA VAL A 37 5.96 -11.00 -10.02
C VAL A 37 6.94 -11.16 -8.87
N GLY A 38 8.24 -11.09 -9.17
CA GLY A 38 9.31 -11.04 -8.18
C GLY A 38 9.84 -9.63 -8.03
N GLY A 39 9.65 -9.01 -6.86
CA GLY A 39 10.06 -7.63 -6.64
C GLY A 39 9.81 -7.14 -5.23
N GLY A 40 10.02 -5.85 -5.01
CA GLY A 40 9.59 -5.13 -3.81
C GLY A 40 8.19 -4.53 -4.00
N ASP A 41 7.71 -3.83 -2.95
CA ASP A 41 6.34 -3.29 -2.88
C ASP A 41 5.96 -2.45 -4.10
N GLY A 42 6.81 -1.54 -4.57
CA GLY A 42 6.51 -0.72 -5.77
C GLY A 42 6.32 -1.54 -7.04
N THR A 43 7.14 -2.61 -7.25
CA THR A 43 6.98 -3.51 -8.40
C THR A 43 5.68 -4.30 -8.32
N VAL A 44 5.34 -4.78 -7.11
CA VAL A 44 4.13 -5.58 -6.86
C VAL A 44 2.89 -4.70 -6.97
N SER A 45 2.91 -3.49 -6.39
CA SER A 45 1.81 -2.52 -6.47
C SER A 45 1.52 -2.12 -7.92
N TYR A 46 2.56 -1.84 -8.70
CA TYR A 46 2.39 -1.55 -10.13
C TYR A 46 1.75 -2.72 -10.88
N ALA A 47 2.23 -3.95 -10.64
CA ALA A 47 1.67 -5.13 -11.29
C ALA A 47 0.21 -5.38 -10.88
N ALA A 48 -0.13 -5.22 -9.60
CA ALA A 48 -1.49 -5.34 -9.10
C ALA A 48 -2.42 -4.33 -9.77
N GLY A 49 -1.99 -3.08 -9.91
CA GLY A 49 -2.74 -2.05 -10.65
C GLY A 49 -2.99 -2.41 -12.12
N ARG A 50 -2.09 -3.18 -12.75
CA ARG A 50 -2.21 -3.61 -14.16
C ARG A 50 -3.12 -4.84 -14.33
N VAL A 51 -3.17 -5.75 -13.35
CA VAL A 51 -4.06 -6.93 -13.39
C VAL A 51 -5.43 -6.64 -12.78
N ALA A 52 -5.61 -5.52 -12.11
CA ALA A 52 -6.87 -5.12 -11.49
C ALA A 52 -8.03 -5.16 -12.50
N GLY A 53 -9.17 -5.72 -12.07
CA GLY A 53 -10.37 -5.88 -12.89
C GLY A 53 -10.23 -6.95 -13.98
N THR A 54 -9.17 -7.76 -13.98
CA THR A 54 -9.01 -8.93 -14.87
C THR A 54 -9.16 -10.23 -14.10
N ASN A 55 -9.31 -11.34 -14.82
CA ASN A 55 -9.33 -12.69 -14.21
C ASN A 55 -7.91 -13.28 -14.00
N VAL A 56 -6.87 -12.47 -14.21
CA VAL A 56 -5.48 -12.93 -14.08
C VAL A 56 -5.11 -12.98 -12.60
N VAL A 57 -4.62 -14.12 -12.14
CA VAL A 57 -4.15 -14.31 -10.77
C VAL A 57 -2.74 -13.76 -10.61
N LEU A 58 -2.52 -12.94 -9.61
CA LEU A 58 -1.20 -12.41 -9.25
C LEU A 58 -0.51 -13.35 -8.26
N GLY A 59 0.64 -13.89 -8.62
CA GLY A 59 1.57 -14.55 -7.71
C GLY A 59 2.68 -13.59 -7.29
N VAL A 60 3.05 -13.58 -6.02
CA VAL A 60 4.05 -12.66 -5.48
C VAL A 60 5.25 -13.40 -4.93
N LEU A 61 6.44 -13.01 -5.37
CA LEU A 61 7.72 -13.44 -4.78
C LEU A 61 8.38 -12.21 -4.11
N PRO A 62 8.45 -12.16 -2.77
CA PRO A 62 8.93 -10.99 -2.04
C PRO A 62 10.46 -10.90 -2.15
N LEU A 63 10.95 -10.06 -3.06
CA LEU A 63 12.38 -9.84 -3.32
C LEU A 63 12.83 -8.43 -2.90
N GLY A 64 11.95 -7.63 -2.32
CA GLY A 64 12.24 -6.30 -1.79
C GLY A 64 12.81 -6.32 -0.38
N THR A 65 12.91 -5.14 0.21
CA THR A 65 13.42 -4.95 1.58
C THR A 65 12.30 -4.97 2.62
N ALA A 66 11.18 -4.28 2.38
CA ALA A 66 10.05 -4.19 3.30
C ALA A 66 9.05 -5.33 3.06
N ASN A 67 8.61 -5.51 1.81
CA ASN A 67 7.63 -6.51 1.39
C ASN A 67 6.35 -6.46 2.24
N ASP A 68 5.84 -5.25 2.48
CA ASP A 68 4.70 -5.00 3.37
C ASP A 68 3.43 -5.66 2.83
N PHE A 69 3.23 -5.64 1.51
CA PHE A 69 2.12 -6.34 0.87
C PHE A 69 2.18 -7.86 1.06
N ALA A 70 3.34 -8.46 0.82
CA ALA A 70 3.51 -9.89 1.04
C ALA A 70 3.30 -10.28 2.52
N ARG A 71 3.72 -9.40 3.43
CA ARG A 71 3.50 -9.56 4.88
C ARG A 71 2.01 -9.50 5.24
N THR A 72 1.27 -8.54 4.66
CA THR A 72 -0.19 -8.42 4.84
C THR A 72 -0.90 -9.70 4.41
N LEU A 73 -0.47 -10.31 3.31
CA LEU A 73 -1.03 -11.55 2.78
C LEU A 73 -0.44 -12.83 3.38
N GLU A 74 0.43 -12.71 4.40
CA GLU A 74 1.10 -13.84 5.05
C GLU A 74 1.95 -14.68 4.08
N ILE A 75 2.41 -14.08 2.98
CA ILE A 75 3.31 -14.72 2.01
C ILE A 75 4.72 -14.77 2.63
N PRO A 76 5.35 -15.96 2.70
CA PRO A 76 6.67 -16.11 3.32
C PRO A 76 7.75 -15.31 2.60
N ASN A 77 8.65 -14.67 3.37
CA ASN A 77 9.83 -14.00 2.81
C ASN A 77 10.90 -15.00 2.29
N ASN A 78 10.83 -16.27 2.67
CA ASN A 78 11.67 -17.30 2.12
C ASN A 78 11.22 -17.64 0.69
N LEU A 79 12.13 -17.50 -0.27
CA LEU A 79 11.81 -17.66 -1.69
C LEU A 79 11.29 -19.06 -2.03
N ALA A 80 11.80 -20.13 -1.38
CA ALA A 80 11.34 -21.48 -1.62
C ALA A 80 9.90 -21.69 -1.13
N GLU A 81 9.59 -21.17 0.05
CA GLU A 81 8.26 -21.20 0.65
C GLU A 81 7.27 -20.32 -0.13
N ALA A 82 7.69 -19.14 -0.59
CA ALA A 82 6.88 -18.29 -1.47
C ALA A 82 6.57 -18.99 -2.82
N CYS A 83 7.55 -19.69 -3.41
CA CYS A 83 7.31 -20.49 -4.60
C CYS A 83 6.34 -21.66 -4.35
N ALA A 84 6.38 -22.28 -3.19
CA ALA A 84 5.43 -23.32 -2.80
C ALA A 84 4.02 -22.73 -2.60
N ALA A 85 3.92 -21.56 -1.97
CA ALA A 85 2.65 -20.85 -1.83
C ALA A 85 2.01 -20.54 -3.19
N VAL A 86 2.79 -20.10 -4.19
CA VAL A 86 2.29 -19.87 -5.55
C VAL A 86 1.83 -21.16 -6.22
N ALA A 87 2.49 -22.30 -5.93
CA ALA A 87 2.18 -23.59 -6.55
C ALA A 87 0.96 -24.29 -5.94
N GLU A 88 0.81 -24.19 -4.62
CA GLU A 88 -0.10 -25.01 -3.81
C GLU A 88 -1.08 -24.14 -3.00
N GLY A 89 -1.00 -22.83 -3.12
CA GLY A 89 -1.81 -21.87 -2.38
C GLY A 89 -3.27 -21.84 -2.81
N LYS A 90 -4.02 -20.96 -2.15
CA LYS A 90 -5.39 -20.61 -2.52
C LYS A 90 -5.42 -19.21 -3.13
N VAL A 91 -6.40 -18.97 -3.99
CA VAL A 91 -6.67 -17.64 -4.55
C VAL A 91 -7.59 -16.91 -3.57
N VAL A 92 -7.31 -15.64 -3.35
CA VAL A 92 -8.14 -14.72 -2.58
C VAL A 92 -8.34 -13.45 -3.39
N ASP A 93 -9.40 -12.71 -3.09
CA ASP A 93 -9.67 -11.40 -3.66
C ASP A 93 -9.19 -10.33 -2.70
N ILE A 94 -8.58 -9.29 -3.25
CA ILE A 94 -8.18 -8.13 -2.47
C ILE A 94 -8.69 -6.85 -3.10
N ASP A 95 -8.88 -5.87 -2.25
CA ASP A 95 -9.22 -4.52 -2.66
C ASP A 95 -7.99 -3.75 -3.14
N LEU A 96 -8.23 -2.73 -3.93
CA LEU A 96 -7.20 -1.83 -4.43
C LEU A 96 -7.59 -0.39 -4.15
N GLY A 97 -6.75 0.33 -3.43
CA GLY A 97 -6.92 1.77 -3.27
C GLY A 97 -6.58 2.52 -4.55
N ARG A 98 -7.31 3.59 -4.82
CA ARG A 98 -7.06 4.52 -5.92
C ARG A 98 -6.90 5.94 -5.40
N ALA A 99 -5.89 6.66 -5.88
CA ALA A 99 -5.71 8.09 -5.64
C ALA A 99 -5.72 8.83 -6.98
N ASN A 100 -6.76 9.60 -7.27
CA ASN A 100 -6.99 10.19 -8.60
C ASN A 100 -6.89 9.16 -9.75
N GLY A 101 -7.31 7.90 -9.50
CA GLY A 101 -7.19 6.79 -10.45
C GLY A 101 -5.90 5.99 -10.38
N GLU A 102 -4.82 6.52 -9.81
CA GLU A 102 -3.55 5.81 -9.62
C GLU A 102 -3.65 4.77 -8.49
N PRO A 103 -3.21 3.52 -8.70
CA PRO A 103 -3.38 2.44 -7.73
C PRO A 103 -2.38 2.51 -6.57
N PHE A 104 -2.83 2.03 -5.39
CA PHE A 104 -1.94 1.69 -4.27
C PHE A 104 -2.49 0.47 -3.51
N LEU A 105 -1.60 -0.38 -3.04
CA LEU A 105 -1.94 -1.61 -2.32
C LEU A 105 -1.98 -1.43 -0.80
N ASN A 106 -1.03 -0.67 -0.27
CA ASN A 106 -0.86 -0.55 1.17
C ASN A 106 -1.32 0.81 1.68
N VAL A 107 -0.67 1.90 1.24
CA VAL A 107 -0.94 3.22 1.79
C VAL A 107 -0.60 4.36 0.84
N ALA A 108 -1.49 5.35 0.81
CA ALA A 108 -1.21 6.67 0.28
C ALA A 108 -0.92 7.63 1.44
N SER A 109 -0.01 8.59 1.26
CA SER A 109 0.37 9.49 2.35
C SER A 109 0.84 10.86 1.88
N VAL A 110 0.61 11.89 2.71
CA VAL A 110 0.96 13.29 2.49
C VAL A 110 1.65 13.85 3.71
N GLY A 111 2.66 14.68 3.55
CA GLY A 111 3.39 15.33 4.63
C GLY A 111 4.73 14.69 4.93
N LEU A 112 4.99 14.32 6.19
CA LEU A 112 6.31 13.84 6.63
C LEU A 112 6.82 12.64 5.83
N SER A 113 5.97 11.70 5.50
CA SER A 113 6.34 10.49 4.73
C SER A 113 6.87 10.82 3.33
N VAL A 114 6.32 11.83 2.68
CA VAL A 114 6.80 12.32 1.38
C VAL A 114 8.21 12.90 1.52
N ALA A 115 8.42 13.76 2.52
CA ALA A 115 9.73 14.36 2.79
C ALA A 115 10.80 13.30 3.12
N VAL A 116 10.41 12.20 3.79
CA VAL A 116 11.29 11.04 4.03
C VAL A 116 11.62 10.33 2.73
N THR A 117 10.63 10.09 1.87
CA THR A 117 10.82 9.45 0.57
C THR A 117 11.76 10.26 -0.32
N GLU A 118 11.59 11.57 -0.39
CA GLU A 118 12.47 12.48 -1.14
C GLU A 118 13.91 12.50 -0.59
N ALA A 119 14.07 12.45 0.74
CA ALA A 119 15.38 12.41 1.39
C ALA A 119 16.11 11.06 1.22
N LEU A 120 15.37 9.97 0.98
CA LEU A 120 15.90 8.62 0.81
C LEU A 120 16.46 8.39 -0.60
N SER A 121 17.65 8.95 -0.89
CA SER A 121 18.31 8.65 -2.16
C SER A 121 18.76 7.18 -2.23
N PRO A 122 18.80 6.57 -3.45
CA PRO A 122 19.34 5.21 -3.65
C PRO A 122 20.78 5.06 -3.13
N ARG A 123 21.57 6.15 -3.18
CA ARG A 123 22.92 6.19 -2.64
C ARG A 123 22.93 6.07 -1.11
N LEU A 124 22.04 6.80 -0.43
CA LEU A 124 21.95 6.76 1.04
C LEU A 124 21.58 5.37 1.53
N LYS A 125 20.57 4.72 0.89
CA LYS A 125 20.19 3.32 1.19
C LYS A 125 21.37 2.35 1.05
N ARG A 126 22.21 2.56 0.03
CA ARG A 126 23.36 1.67 -0.26
C ARG A 126 24.50 1.79 0.77
N TYR A 127 24.73 3.01 1.31
CA TYR A 127 25.86 3.25 2.22
C TYR A 127 25.54 3.03 3.69
N ILE A 128 24.33 3.31 4.14
CA ILE A 128 23.95 3.33 5.57
C ILE A 128 22.94 2.23 5.92
N GLY A 129 22.38 1.54 4.91
CA GLY A 129 21.42 0.45 5.13
C GLY A 129 20.19 0.88 5.93
N PRO A 130 19.75 0.08 6.93
CA PRO A 130 18.53 0.37 7.71
C PRO A 130 18.54 1.71 8.45
N LEU A 131 19.72 2.23 8.81
CA LEU A 131 19.86 3.53 9.49
C LEU A 131 19.52 4.72 8.58
N ALA A 132 19.55 4.54 7.25
CA ALA A 132 19.22 5.58 6.30
C ALA A 132 17.79 6.11 6.50
N TYR A 133 16.85 5.21 6.79
CA TYR A 133 15.47 5.58 7.05
C TYR A 133 15.32 6.46 8.30
N SER A 134 15.95 6.05 9.40
CA SER A 134 15.90 6.80 10.66
C SER A 134 16.52 8.20 10.53
N ILE A 135 17.64 8.32 9.82
CA ILE A 135 18.31 9.61 9.58
C ILE A 135 17.46 10.51 8.67
N ALA A 136 16.90 9.94 7.59
CA ALA A 136 16.01 10.67 6.68
C ALA A 136 14.75 11.16 7.41
N THR A 137 14.15 10.31 8.26
CA THR A 137 12.96 10.65 9.06
C THR A 137 13.26 11.80 10.03
N LEU A 138 14.37 11.73 10.76
CA LEU A 138 14.75 12.81 11.69
C LEU A 138 15.05 14.13 10.96
N GLY A 139 15.72 14.04 9.81
CA GLY A 139 16.01 15.20 8.97
C GLY A 139 14.75 15.80 8.33
N ALA A 140 13.83 14.97 7.88
CA ALA A 140 12.53 15.39 7.36
C ALA A 140 11.68 16.03 8.45
N TYR A 141 11.63 15.43 9.64
CA TYR A 141 10.92 15.97 10.79
C TYR A 141 11.42 17.34 11.19
N ALA A 142 12.74 17.56 11.27
CA ALA A 142 13.34 18.83 11.64
C ALA A 142 13.03 19.98 10.64
N ARG A 143 12.70 19.64 9.39
CA ARG A 143 12.39 20.61 8.32
C ARG A 143 10.90 20.69 8.02
N HIS A 144 10.12 19.81 8.63
CA HIS A 144 8.68 19.75 8.37
C HIS A 144 8.02 21.08 8.77
N LYS A 145 7.13 21.55 7.89
CA LYS A 145 6.23 22.66 8.17
C LYS A 145 4.83 22.10 8.29
N PRO A 146 4.14 22.33 9.41
CA PRO A 146 2.74 21.94 9.56
C PRO A 146 1.89 22.50 8.42
N PHE A 147 0.88 21.75 8.01
CA PHE A 147 -0.03 22.11 6.94
C PHE A 147 -1.48 21.96 7.40
N ARG A 148 -2.39 22.50 6.60
CA ARG A 148 -3.84 22.36 6.80
C ARG A 148 -4.39 21.35 5.82
N ALA A 149 -5.41 20.62 6.24
CA ALA A 149 -6.15 19.73 5.35
C ALA A 149 -7.64 19.80 5.65
N ARG A 150 -8.41 19.64 4.57
CA ARG A 150 -9.84 19.37 4.60
C ARG A 150 -10.09 18.00 4.03
N LEU A 151 -10.76 17.18 4.81
CA LEU A 151 -11.28 15.86 4.41
C LEU A 151 -12.76 16.03 4.07
N GLU A 152 -13.14 15.68 2.87
CA GLU A 152 -14.52 15.64 2.40
C GLU A 152 -14.90 14.18 2.15
N PHE A 153 -16.14 13.83 2.49
CA PHE A 153 -16.64 12.47 2.39
C PHE A 153 -17.84 12.45 1.42
N PRO A 154 -17.58 12.23 0.11
CA PRO A 154 -18.60 12.35 -0.93
C PRO A 154 -19.77 11.38 -0.77
N GLU A 155 -19.59 10.24 -0.10
CA GLU A 155 -20.67 9.29 0.20
C GLU A 155 -21.51 9.68 1.42
N GLY A 156 -21.12 10.73 2.15
CA GLY A 156 -21.89 11.27 3.28
C GLY A 156 -21.83 10.44 4.55
N ASP A 157 -20.83 9.55 4.67
CA ASP A 157 -20.60 8.72 5.85
C ASP A 157 -20.00 9.52 7.02
N HIS A 158 -19.38 10.68 6.74
CA HIS A 158 -18.91 11.65 7.72
C HIS A 158 -19.17 13.09 7.29
N GLU A 159 -19.28 13.99 8.28
CA GLU A 159 -19.24 15.43 8.02
C GLU A 159 -17.82 15.85 7.60
N PRO A 160 -17.68 16.86 6.73
CA PRO A 160 -16.38 17.39 6.35
C PRO A 160 -15.55 17.79 7.59
N LEU A 161 -14.27 17.40 7.61
CA LEU A 161 -13.37 17.65 8.71
C LEU A 161 -12.23 18.59 8.28
N GLU A 162 -12.08 19.71 8.95
CA GLU A 162 -10.96 20.62 8.78
C GLU A 162 -9.93 20.43 9.90
N LEU A 163 -8.68 20.21 9.53
CA LEU A 163 -7.58 19.99 10.46
C LEU A 163 -6.44 20.96 10.17
N GLU A 164 -5.94 21.54 11.24
CA GLU A 164 -4.78 22.43 11.21
C GLU A 164 -3.56 21.77 11.88
N ASP A 165 -2.39 22.33 11.65
CA ASP A 165 -1.14 21.88 12.24
C ASP A 165 -0.86 20.38 12.04
N LEU A 166 -1.08 19.90 10.83
CA LEU A 166 -0.84 18.50 10.49
C LEU A 166 0.64 18.20 10.24
N LEU A 167 1.10 17.07 10.75
CA LEU A 167 2.37 16.46 10.43
C LEU A 167 2.25 15.54 9.20
N GLN A 168 1.16 14.77 9.15
CA GLN A 168 0.92 13.77 8.11
C GLN A 168 -0.57 13.44 8.01
N VAL A 169 -1.00 13.14 6.78
CA VAL A 169 -2.24 12.40 6.51
C VAL A 169 -1.86 11.14 5.77
N ALA A 170 -2.46 10.00 6.14
CA ALA A 170 -2.30 8.74 5.44
C ALA A 170 -3.67 8.11 5.18
N VAL A 171 -3.80 7.43 4.05
CA VAL A 171 -4.98 6.67 3.64
C VAL A 171 -4.52 5.24 3.35
N GLY A 172 -4.89 4.31 4.21
CA GLY A 172 -4.49 2.91 4.16
C GLY A 172 -5.55 2.04 3.50
N ASN A 173 -5.09 1.02 2.74
CA ASN A 173 -5.90 -0.06 2.21
C ASN A 173 -5.49 -1.40 2.85
N GLY A 174 -4.23 -1.53 3.28
CA GLY A 174 -3.69 -2.74 3.89
C GLY A 174 -3.27 -2.54 5.35
N ARG A 175 -3.08 -3.66 6.05
CA ARG A 175 -2.73 -3.68 7.47
C ARG A 175 -1.31 -3.17 7.78
N HIS A 176 -0.35 -3.41 6.88
CA HIS A 176 1.06 -3.14 7.13
C HIS A 176 1.62 -2.04 6.24
N TYR A 177 2.49 -1.21 6.82
CA TYR A 177 3.20 -0.14 6.13
C TYR A 177 4.55 0.15 6.77
N GLY A 178 5.51 0.61 5.96
CA GLY A 178 6.79 1.12 6.45
C GLY A 178 7.70 0.07 7.09
N GLY A 179 7.69 -1.16 6.54
CA GLY A 179 8.56 -2.25 6.99
C GLY A 179 7.98 -3.10 8.11
N GLY A 180 6.66 -3.34 8.08
CA GLY A 180 5.97 -4.24 8.99
C GLY A 180 5.36 -3.57 10.21
N ASN A 181 5.19 -2.24 10.21
CA ASN A 181 4.36 -1.58 11.21
C ASN A 181 2.88 -1.85 10.91
N THR A 182 2.08 -2.02 11.95
CA THR A 182 0.64 -2.22 11.85
C THR A 182 -0.04 -0.85 11.84
N VAL A 183 -0.67 -0.48 10.74
CA VAL A 183 -1.36 0.81 10.61
C VAL A 183 -2.78 0.70 11.15
N SER A 184 -3.43 -0.45 10.97
CA SER A 184 -4.70 -0.76 11.61
C SER A 184 -4.70 -2.24 12.03
N PRO A 185 -4.92 -2.55 13.32
CA PRO A 185 -5.04 -3.93 13.78
C PRO A 185 -6.24 -4.66 13.18
N THR A 186 -7.27 -3.90 12.81
CA THR A 186 -8.56 -4.39 12.31
C THR A 186 -8.70 -4.27 10.80
N ALA A 187 -7.80 -3.57 10.09
CA ALA A 187 -7.86 -3.45 8.64
C ALA A 187 -7.71 -4.82 7.99
N GLY A 188 -8.63 -5.15 7.12
CA GLY A 188 -8.55 -6.23 6.15
C GLY A 188 -8.17 -5.65 4.78
N ILE A 189 -7.44 -6.39 3.99
CA ILE A 189 -7.16 -5.99 2.61
C ILE A 189 -8.35 -6.33 1.67
N ASP A 190 -9.41 -6.85 2.24
CA ASP A 190 -10.67 -7.26 1.61
C ASP A 190 -11.93 -6.75 2.35
N ASP A 191 -11.77 -5.73 3.21
CA ASP A 191 -12.87 -5.20 4.02
C ASP A 191 -13.65 -4.06 3.35
N HIS A 192 -13.21 -3.65 2.15
CA HIS A 192 -13.83 -2.65 1.29
C HIS A 192 -13.85 -1.24 1.89
N ILE A 193 -12.89 -0.93 2.76
CA ILE A 193 -12.81 0.33 3.50
C ILE A 193 -11.39 0.87 3.45
N LEU A 194 -11.26 2.20 3.36
CA LEU A 194 -10.00 2.92 3.54
C LEU A 194 -9.89 3.41 4.98
N ASP A 195 -8.76 3.18 5.61
CA ASP A 195 -8.41 3.74 6.91
C ASP A 195 -7.70 5.08 6.74
N ILE A 196 -8.26 6.15 7.29
CA ILE A 196 -7.73 7.51 7.17
C ILE A 196 -7.11 7.92 8.52
N TYR A 197 -5.85 8.30 8.50
CA TYR A 197 -5.11 8.76 9.68
C TYR A 197 -4.61 10.17 9.46
N ALA A 198 -4.92 11.06 10.38
CA ALA A 198 -4.34 12.40 10.40
C ALA A 198 -3.55 12.58 11.70
N ILE A 199 -2.26 12.88 11.59
CA ILE A 199 -1.35 13.05 12.73
C ILE A 199 -1.04 14.53 12.86
N LEU A 200 -1.36 15.11 14.03
CA LEU A 200 -1.08 16.50 14.35
C LEU A 200 0.42 16.71 14.62
N ALA A 201 0.93 17.86 14.23
CA ALA A 201 2.24 18.33 14.62
C ALA A 201 2.31 18.51 16.14
N GLY A 202 3.50 18.38 16.71
CA GLY A 202 3.70 18.51 18.15
C GLY A 202 5.14 18.26 18.57
N PRO A 203 5.40 18.12 19.87
CA PRO A 203 6.73 17.82 20.38
C PRO A 203 7.25 16.47 19.89
N LEU A 204 8.53 16.37 19.58
CA LEU A 204 9.19 15.14 19.10
C LEU A 204 8.90 13.92 20.00
N ARG A 205 8.81 14.10 21.31
CA ARG A 205 8.50 13.02 22.28
C ARG A 205 7.16 12.33 22.00
N GLU A 206 6.15 13.09 21.56
CA GLU A 206 4.83 12.55 21.24
C GLU A 206 4.86 11.75 19.92
N HIS A 207 5.57 12.25 18.91
CA HIS A 207 5.76 11.50 17.67
C HIS A 207 6.63 10.26 17.84
N VAL A 208 7.59 10.27 18.77
CA VAL A 208 8.31 9.05 19.18
C VAL A 208 7.36 8.06 19.87
N SER A 209 6.40 8.56 20.68
CA SER A 209 5.35 7.72 21.25
C SER A 209 4.48 7.09 20.16
N ILE A 210 3.94 7.89 19.24
CA ILE A 210 3.16 7.42 18.09
C ILE A 210 3.95 6.37 17.29
N ALA A 211 5.23 6.63 17.00
CA ALA A 211 6.09 5.70 16.26
C ALA A 211 6.32 4.35 16.97
N ARG A 212 6.27 4.33 18.30
CA ARG A 212 6.33 3.08 19.07
C ARG A 212 5.01 2.31 19.02
N LEU A 213 3.89 3.04 19.09
CA LEU A 213 2.54 2.47 19.03
C LEU A 213 2.17 1.97 17.62
N LEU A 214 2.88 2.42 16.57
CA LEU A 214 2.72 1.87 15.20
C LEU A 214 3.09 0.38 15.10
N LYS A 215 3.83 -0.18 16.06
CA LYS A 215 4.23 -1.60 16.01
C LYS A 215 3.06 -2.57 16.19
N ASP A 216 2.07 -2.18 16.96
CA ASP A 216 0.89 -2.98 17.28
C ASP A 216 -0.42 -2.32 16.83
N GLY A 217 -0.35 -1.12 16.23
CA GLY A 217 -1.49 -0.38 15.73
C GLY A 217 -2.22 0.46 16.78
N SER A 218 -1.79 0.45 18.05
CA SER A 218 -2.46 1.23 19.12
C SER A 218 -2.26 2.74 19.00
N PHE A 219 -1.48 3.21 18.02
CA PHE A 219 -1.28 4.64 17.76
C PHE A 219 -2.58 5.39 17.42
N ILE A 220 -3.60 4.69 16.93
CA ILE A 220 -4.92 5.28 16.63
C ILE A 220 -5.63 5.82 17.89
N GLU A 221 -5.25 5.34 19.08
CA GLU A 221 -5.80 5.79 20.36
C GLU A 221 -5.05 7.02 20.92
N HIS A 222 -4.00 7.50 20.22
CA HIS A 222 -3.21 8.62 20.70
C HIS A 222 -3.93 9.95 20.46
N ASP A 223 -3.94 10.86 21.46
CA ASP A 223 -4.65 12.16 21.42
C ASP A 223 -4.32 13.06 20.21
N ARG A 224 -3.20 12.80 19.52
CA ARG A 224 -2.78 13.56 18.33
C ARG A 224 -3.05 12.83 17.02
N VAL A 225 -3.82 11.78 17.07
CA VAL A 225 -4.17 10.99 15.89
C VAL A 225 -5.68 11.01 15.72
N TYR A 226 -6.12 11.45 14.55
CA TYR A 226 -7.49 11.24 14.09
C TYR A 226 -7.50 9.97 13.26
N HIS A 227 -8.42 9.08 13.54
CA HIS A 227 -8.67 7.87 12.77
C HIS A 227 -10.13 7.83 12.33
N LEU A 228 -10.34 7.66 11.05
CA LEU A 228 -11.65 7.54 10.39
C LEU A 228 -11.57 6.44 9.36
N THR A 229 -12.72 5.89 9.00
CA THR A 229 -12.84 4.93 7.91
C THR A 229 -13.87 5.42 6.90
N SER A 230 -13.59 5.26 5.61
CA SER A 230 -14.52 5.64 4.54
C SER A 230 -14.21 4.85 3.27
N ARG A 231 -15.15 4.76 2.35
CA ARG A 231 -14.92 4.19 1.02
C ARG A 231 -14.44 5.23 0.01
N HIS A 232 -14.74 6.49 0.28
CA HIS A 232 -14.36 7.60 -0.58
C HIS A 232 -14.05 8.83 0.26
N VAL A 233 -12.82 9.30 0.19
CA VAL A 233 -12.39 10.54 0.84
C VAL A 233 -11.67 11.43 -0.15
N ARG A 234 -12.03 12.71 -0.17
CA ARG A 234 -11.33 13.75 -0.90
C ARG A 234 -10.48 14.55 0.07
N LEU A 235 -9.17 14.57 -0.17
CA LEU A 235 -8.20 15.31 0.61
C LEU A 235 -7.78 16.58 -0.13
N VAL A 236 -8.05 17.72 0.48
CA VAL A 236 -7.57 19.03 0.04
C VAL A 236 -6.56 19.55 1.06
N THR A 237 -5.38 19.98 0.62
CA THR A 237 -4.34 20.51 1.51
C THR A 237 -3.96 21.93 1.15
N GLU A 238 -3.54 22.68 2.16
CA GLU A 238 -2.97 24.01 2.02
C GLU A 238 -1.61 24.08 2.77
N PRO A 239 -0.51 24.25 2.01
CA PRO A 239 -0.39 24.33 0.55
C PRO A 239 -0.76 23.00 -0.16
N GLN A 240 -0.91 23.05 -1.49
CA GLN A 240 -0.98 21.84 -2.31
C GLN A 240 0.28 20.99 -2.11
N MET A 241 0.12 19.68 -1.94
CA MET A 241 1.20 18.77 -1.54
C MET A 241 1.25 17.53 -2.43
N PRO A 242 2.46 16.98 -2.65
CA PRO A 242 2.60 15.68 -3.30
C PRO A 242 2.07 14.55 -2.41
N VAL A 243 1.57 13.51 -3.07
CA VAL A 243 1.06 12.29 -2.45
C VAL A 243 1.99 11.13 -2.82
N ASN A 244 2.42 10.40 -1.81
CA ASN A 244 3.20 9.19 -1.94
C ASN A 244 2.24 7.99 -1.96
N LEU A 245 2.35 7.14 -2.97
CA LEU A 245 1.61 5.88 -3.13
C LEU A 245 2.61 4.72 -3.01
N ASP A 246 2.52 3.91 -1.96
CA ASP A 246 3.40 2.75 -1.72
C ASP A 246 4.91 3.02 -1.84
N GLY A 247 5.35 4.26 -1.57
CA GLY A 247 6.76 4.66 -1.63
C GLY A 247 7.15 5.47 -2.89
N GLU A 248 6.23 5.75 -3.80
CA GLU A 248 6.43 6.54 -5.01
C GLU A 248 5.52 7.78 -5.03
N ILE A 249 6.06 8.93 -5.45
CA ILE A 249 5.29 10.17 -5.58
C ILE A 249 4.58 10.14 -6.94
N ALA A 250 3.25 10.02 -6.93
CA ALA A 250 2.48 9.80 -8.14
C ALA A 250 1.45 10.91 -8.44
N VAL A 251 0.83 11.47 -7.41
CA VAL A 251 -0.22 12.48 -7.56
C VAL A 251 0.00 13.67 -6.63
N THR A 252 -0.82 14.71 -6.75
CA THR A 252 -0.82 15.87 -5.84
C THR A 252 -2.23 16.13 -5.34
N THR A 253 -2.34 16.76 -4.15
CA THR A 253 -3.63 17.24 -3.65
C THR A 253 -4.15 18.41 -4.49
N PRO A 254 -5.47 18.60 -4.65
CA PRO A 254 -6.55 17.76 -4.15
C PRO A 254 -6.49 16.35 -4.72
N ALA A 255 -6.71 15.35 -3.86
CA ALA A 255 -6.72 13.96 -4.27
C ALA A 255 -8.00 13.24 -3.79
N ASP A 256 -8.64 12.54 -4.70
CA ASP A 256 -9.79 11.68 -4.43
C ASP A 256 -9.28 10.25 -4.22
N PHE A 257 -9.52 9.71 -3.01
CA PHE A 257 -9.18 8.35 -2.64
C PHE A 257 -10.43 7.50 -2.64
N THR A 258 -10.40 6.41 -3.38
CA THR A 258 -11.50 5.44 -3.48
C THR A 258 -10.99 4.03 -3.31
N ILE A 259 -11.88 3.11 -2.95
CA ILE A 259 -11.60 1.68 -2.87
C ILE A 259 -12.25 0.95 -4.04
N GLU A 260 -11.47 0.15 -4.75
CA GLU A 260 -11.93 -0.76 -5.79
C GLU A 260 -12.02 -2.16 -5.19
N ARG A 261 -13.24 -2.67 -5.05
CA ARG A 261 -13.54 -3.91 -4.32
C ARG A 261 -13.17 -5.12 -5.14
N ASN A 262 -12.58 -6.14 -4.49
CA ASN A 262 -12.23 -7.41 -5.12
C ASN A 262 -11.47 -7.22 -6.45
N ALA A 263 -10.60 -6.21 -6.49
CA ALA A 263 -10.00 -5.73 -7.72
C ALA A 263 -8.91 -6.66 -8.26
N VAL A 264 -8.25 -7.42 -7.38
CA VAL A 264 -7.10 -8.25 -7.75
C VAL A 264 -7.23 -9.63 -7.13
N HIS A 265 -7.12 -10.67 -7.97
CA HIS A 265 -6.99 -12.06 -7.52
C HIS A 265 -5.53 -12.35 -7.18
N VAL A 266 -5.24 -12.80 -5.95
CA VAL A 266 -3.88 -13.09 -5.50
C VAL A 266 -3.78 -14.50 -4.95
N VAL A 267 -2.70 -15.22 -5.29
CA VAL A 267 -2.44 -16.51 -4.66
C VAL A 267 -1.67 -16.33 -3.36
N VAL A 268 -2.20 -16.91 -2.29
CA VAL A 268 -1.64 -16.85 -0.93
C VAL A 268 -1.43 -18.26 -0.36
N PRO A 269 -0.65 -18.44 0.71
CA PRO A 269 -0.54 -19.73 1.39
C PRO A 269 -1.91 -20.28 1.80
N GLN A 270 -2.07 -21.60 1.79
CA GLN A 270 -3.30 -22.25 2.25
C GLN A 270 -3.69 -21.86 3.68
N SER A 271 -2.68 -21.60 4.53
CA SER A 271 -2.85 -21.18 5.92
C SER A 271 -3.20 -19.70 6.10
N SER A 272 -3.09 -18.89 5.06
CA SER A 272 -3.37 -17.45 5.18
C SER A 272 -4.83 -17.20 5.55
N THR A 273 -5.02 -16.24 6.45
CA THR A 273 -6.34 -15.76 6.89
C THR A 273 -6.58 -14.30 6.53
N SER A 274 -5.67 -13.72 5.76
CA SER A 274 -5.63 -12.28 5.48
C SER A 274 -6.73 -11.78 4.55
N ALA A 275 -7.28 -12.64 3.70
CA ALA A 275 -8.36 -12.33 2.78
C ALA A 275 -9.14 -13.59 2.39
N LEU A 276 -10.35 -13.40 1.87
CA LEU A 276 -11.21 -14.47 1.39
C LEU A 276 -11.37 -14.40 -0.13
N PHE A 277 -11.83 -15.47 -0.74
CA PHE A 277 -12.23 -15.49 -2.15
C PHE A 277 -13.77 -15.44 -2.22
N ASP A 278 -14.28 -14.28 -2.61
CA ASP A 278 -15.73 -14.06 -2.75
C ASP A 278 -16.24 -14.40 -4.17
N GLY A 279 -15.32 -14.76 -5.09
CA GLY A 279 -15.60 -14.99 -6.50
C GLY A 279 -15.66 -13.69 -7.30
N PRO A 280 -15.73 -13.77 -8.64
CA PRO A 280 -15.86 -12.58 -9.47
C PRO A 280 -17.09 -11.81 -9.04
N GLY A 281 -16.88 -10.58 -8.57
CA GLY A 281 -17.90 -9.75 -7.94
C GLY A 281 -19.17 -9.75 -8.78
N THR A 282 -20.25 -10.25 -8.22
CA THR A 282 -21.58 -10.04 -8.77
C THR A 282 -21.81 -8.53 -8.69
N ALA A 283 -21.63 -7.85 -9.82
CA ALA A 283 -21.92 -6.45 -9.97
C ALA A 283 -23.36 -6.20 -9.46
N GLY A 284 -23.43 -5.44 -8.36
CA GLY A 284 -24.58 -4.71 -7.87
C GLY A 284 -25.95 -5.35 -8.00
N GLY A 285 -26.39 -5.97 -6.90
CA GLY A 285 -27.82 -6.01 -6.61
C GLY A 285 -28.16 -4.80 -5.73
N PRO A 286 -29.15 -3.98 -6.08
CA PRO A 286 -29.60 -2.91 -5.20
C PRO A 286 -30.44 -3.48 -4.07
N SER A 287 -30.17 -3.05 -2.85
CA SER A 287 -31.16 -3.04 -1.77
C SER A 287 -30.97 -1.83 -0.90
#